data_a6479020af9701134d2167738232e904
#
_entry.id   a6479020af9701134d2167738232e904
#
_cell.length_a   1.000
_cell.length_b   1.000
_cell.length_c   1.000
_cell.angle_alpha   90.00
_cell.angle_beta   90.00
_cell.angle_gamma   90.00
#
_symmetry.space_group_name_H-M   'P 1'
#
loop_
_entity.id
_entity.type
_entity.pdbx_description
1 polymer ?
#
loop_
_entity_poly.entity_id
_entity_poly.type
_entity_poly.pdbx_seq_one_letter_code
_entity_poly.pdbx_strand_id
1 'polypeptide(L)'
;AAVRQTGLVDDADLGLKFIANNRTVRGGFTVSGNFDVDIARGKSEIKRMRLEAQEIPEDPFVVLPENSGSSHEIKSANGLQFEHAVDAILPAMDGMDFVGIWANGKMFRGNANNLGQKHLFETESFSLDYSLVTPEHQMVKGSFAGSDWNQNDYESYVKRSRNKLTLMKK
;
A
#
# COMPACT_ATOMS: atom_id res chain seq x y z
N ALA A 1 -5.87 -15.55 21.53
CA ALA A 1 -5.15 -14.54 20.76
C ALA A 1 -5.12 -13.23 21.53
N ALA A 2 -4.12 -12.39 21.32
CA ALA A 2 -4.00 -11.07 21.95
C ALA A 2 -3.26 -10.11 21.01
N VAL A 3 -3.59 -8.82 21.11
CA VAL A 3 -2.84 -7.77 20.42
C VAL A 3 -1.48 -7.63 21.11
N ARG A 4 -0.39 -7.70 20.33
CA ARG A 4 0.97 -7.55 20.84
C ARG A 4 1.48 -6.11 20.73
N GLN A 5 1.11 -5.43 19.67
CA GLN A 5 1.59 -4.09 19.36
C GLN A 5 0.55 -3.33 18.56
N THR A 6 0.41 -2.05 18.88
CA THR A 6 -0.37 -1.08 18.11
C THR A 6 0.51 0.10 17.74
N GLY A 7 0.18 0.79 16.66
CA GLY A 7 0.89 2.00 16.25
C GLY A 7 0.14 2.74 15.15
N LEU A 8 0.45 4.02 15.02
CA LEU A 8 0.03 4.83 13.88
C LEU A 8 1.21 4.97 12.93
N VAL A 9 0.92 4.87 11.64
CA VAL A 9 1.86 5.13 10.56
C VAL A 9 1.25 6.21 9.68
N ASP A 10 2.01 7.27 9.45
CA ASP A 10 1.66 8.35 8.53
C ASP A 10 2.90 8.61 7.68
N ASP A 11 2.94 8.01 6.52
CA ASP A 11 4.04 8.14 5.59
C ASP A 11 3.55 8.38 4.16
N ALA A 12 4.37 9.05 3.38
CA ALA A 12 4.14 9.27 1.97
C ALA A 12 5.46 9.31 1.20
N ASP A 13 5.48 8.68 0.05
CA ASP A 13 6.62 8.68 -0.86
C ASP A 13 6.32 9.46 -2.13
N LEU A 14 7.26 10.29 -2.55
CA LEU A 14 7.25 10.98 -3.83
C LEU A 14 8.21 10.30 -4.80
N GLY A 15 7.65 9.63 -5.82
CA GLY A 15 8.42 9.12 -6.95
C GLY A 15 8.57 10.18 -8.04
N LEU A 16 9.77 10.36 -8.56
CA LEU A 16 10.07 11.26 -9.65
C LEU A 16 10.57 10.48 -10.88
N LYS A 17 10.11 10.89 -12.05
CA LYS A 17 10.62 10.41 -13.33
C LYS A 17 11.06 11.61 -14.16
N PHE A 18 12.33 11.68 -14.49
CA PHE A 18 12.91 12.69 -15.37
C PHE A 18 13.22 12.09 -16.74
N ILE A 19 12.76 12.75 -17.80
CA ILE A 19 12.99 12.33 -19.18
C ILE A 19 13.59 13.49 -19.95
N ALA A 20 14.74 13.28 -20.58
CA ALA A 20 15.38 14.23 -21.48
C ALA A 20 16.23 13.48 -22.53
N ASN A 21 16.17 13.92 -23.79
CA ASN A 21 16.97 13.35 -24.88
C ASN A 21 16.94 11.81 -24.93
N ASN A 22 15.74 11.23 -24.94
CA ASN A 22 15.50 9.78 -24.90
C ASN A 22 16.17 9.04 -23.73
N ARG A 23 16.43 9.72 -22.64
CA ARG A 23 17.00 9.15 -21.43
C ARG A 23 16.03 9.30 -20.27
N THR A 24 15.87 8.25 -19.48
CA THR A 24 14.96 8.23 -18.35
C THR A 24 15.71 7.94 -17.06
N VAL A 25 15.61 8.85 -16.11
CA VAL A 25 16.11 8.66 -14.73
C VAL A 25 14.92 8.63 -13.77
N ARG A 26 15.00 7.76 -12.77
CA ARG A 26 14.03 7.66 -11.68
C ARG A 26 14.69 8.00 -10.37
N GLY A 27 13.93 8.61 -9.49
CA GLY A 27 14.33 8.95 -8.14
C GLY A 27 13.12 9.18 -7.26
N GLY A 28 13.34 9.60 -6.04
CA GLY A 28 12.27 9.89 -5.11
C GLY A 28 12.78 10.03 -3.69
N PHE A 29 11.86 10.34 -2.80
CA PHE A 29 12.14 10.46 -1.38
C PHE A 29 10.85 10.34 -0.56
N THR A 30 11.00 9.95 0.70
CA THR A 30 9.91 9.99 1.67
C THR A 30 9.60 11.42 2.06
N VAL A 31 8.33 11.80 1.95
CA VAL A 31 7.83 13.14 2.25
C VAL A 31 7.87 13.37 3.77
N SER A 32 8.34 14.54 4.18
CA SER A 32 8.47 14.90 5.61
C SER A 32 7.21 15.53 6.20
N GLY A 33 6.24 15.92 5.36
CA GLY A 33 5.09 16.72 5.75
C GLY A 33 5.36 18.21 5.88
N ASN A 34 6.63 18.64 5.75
CA ASN A 34 6.98 20.05 5.68
C ASN A 34 7.18 20.48 4.23
N PHE A 35 6.28 21.31 3.72
CA PHE A 35 6.23 21.70 2.32
C PHE A 35 7.55 22.30 1.81
N ASP A 36 8.17 23.21 2.57
CA ASP A 36 9.39 23.89 2.14
C ASP A 36 10.59 22.93 2.07
N VAL A 37 10.68 22.02 3.05
CA VAL A 37 11.70 20.97 3.08
C VAL A 37 11.52 20.02 1.91
N ASP A 38 10.30 19.59 1.65
CA ASP A 38 10.00 18.62 0.59
C ASP A 38 10.19 19.23 -0.81
N ILE A 39 9.83 20.50 -1.00
CA ILE A 39 10.13 21.22 -2.25
C ILE A 39 11.64 21.38 -2.46
N ALA A 40 12.41 21.68 -1.42
CA ALA A 40 13.85 21.79 -1.54
C ALA A 40 14.49 20.44 -1.91
N ARG A 41 14.03 19.34 -1.30
CA ARG A 41 14.44 17.96 -1.64
C ARG A 41 14.08 17.63 -3.09
N GLY A 42 12.86 17.91 -3.51
CA GLY A 42 12.42 17.68 -4.89
C GLY A 42 13.27 18.43 -5.94
N LYS A 43 13.58 19.69 -5.67
CA LYS A 43 14.48 20.48 -6.54
C LYS A 43 15.89 19.89 -6.60
N SER A 44 16.43 19.47 -5.46
CA SER A 44 17.74 18.82 -5.38
C SER A 44 17.77 17.50 -6.16
N GLU A 45 16.71 16.69 -6.00
CA GLU A 45 16.58 15.41 -6.69
C GLU A 45 16.49 15.59 -8.22
N ILE A 46 15.69 16.56 -8.69
CA ILE A 46 15.62 16.88 -10.12
C ILE A 46 16.99 17.35 -10.65
N LYS A 47 17.74 18.13 -9.88
CA LYS A 47 19.10 18.54 -10.28
C LYS A 47 20.04 17.34 -10.41
N ARG A 48 20.02 16.41 -9.47
CA ARG A 48 20.79 15.15 -9.53
C ARG A 48 20.41 14.34 -10.77
N MET A 49 19.10 14.14 -11.00
CA MET A 49 18.60 13.36 -12.14
C MET A 49 18.97 13.98 -13.50
N ARG A 50 19.06 15.32 -13.59
CA ARG A 50 19.52 15.99 -14.81
C ARG A 50 20.99 15.71 -15.13
N LEU A 51 21.84 15.61 -14.11
CA LEU A 51 23.26 15.27 -14.30
C LEU A 51 23.38 13.80 -14.69
N GLU A 52 22.70 12.91 -13.96
CA GLU A 52 22.72 11.48 -14.24
C GLU A 52 22.22 11.15 -15.66
N ALA A 53 21.20 11.86 -16.14
CA ALA A 53 20.67 11.68 -17.49
C ALA A 53 21.69 11.97 -18.60
N GLN A 54 22.79 12.67 -18.32
CA GLN A 54 23.85 12.93 -19.29
C GLN A 54 24.80 11.73 -19.46
N GLU A 55 24.88 10.89 -18.43
CA GLU A 55 25.82 9.77 -18.34
C GLU A 55 25.23 8.42 -18.78
N ILE A 56 23.91 8.30 -18.81
CA ILE A 56 23.24 7.04 -19.18
C ILE A 56 23.02 6.96 -20.71
N PRO A 57 22.94 5.74 -21.27
CA PRO A 57 22.66 5.57 -22.70
C PRO A 57 21.25 6.02 -23.07
N GLU A 58 21.05 6.35 -24.33
CA GLU A 58 19.71 6.62 -24.87
C GLU A 58 18.88 5.34 -24.96
N ASP A 59 17.60 5.49 -24.63
CA ASP A 59 16.58 4.45 -24.82
C ASP A 59 15.69 4.84 -26.02
N PRO A 60 15.78 4.16 -27.16
CA PRO A 60 15.00 4.48 -28.35
C PRO A 60 13.50 4.22 -28.17
N PHE A 61 13.10 3.56 -27.10
CA PHE A 61 11.70 3.21 -26.80
C PHE A 61 11.05 4.14 -25.78
N VAL A 62 11.69 5.25 -25.42
CA VAL A 62 11.09 6.23 -24.51
C VAL A 62 9.81 6.80 -25.11
N VAL A 63 8.74 6.63 -24.37
CA VAL A 63 7.45 7.29 -24.65
C VAL A 63 7.26 8.44 -23.68
N LEU A 64 7.05 9.63 -24.23
CA LEU A 64 6.69 10.80 -23.42
C LEU A 64 5.24 10.71 -22.97
N PRO A 65 4.96 11.04 -21.70
CA PRO A 65 3.59 11.09 -21.25
C PRO A 65 2.83 12.23 -21.94
N GLU A 66 1.59 11.98 -22.29
CA GLU A 66 0.67 12.98 -22.79
C GLU A 66 -0.10 13.63 -21.65
N ASN A 67 -0.71 14.79 -21.91
CA ASN A 67 -1.65 15.39 -20.98
C ASN A 67 -3.04 14.75 -21.18
N SER A 68 -3.46 13.91 -20.20
CA SER A 68 -4.79 13.30 -20.17
C SER A 68 -5.79 14.07 -19.28
N GLY A 69 -5.46 15.31 -18.93
CA GLY A 69 -6.31 16.17 -18.09
C GLY A 69 -6.04 16.04 -16.59
N SER A 70 -7.05 16.40 -15.81
CA SER A 70 -6.96 16.36 -14.36
C SER A 70 -8.20 15.70 -13.76
N SER A 71 -8.02 14.95 -12.70
CA SER A 71 -9.12 14.38 -11.91
C SER A 71 -8.79 14.39 -10.43
N HIS A 72 -9.82 14.42 -9.62
CA HIS A 72 -9.75 14.17 -8.19
C HIS A 72 -10.91 13.26 -7.84
N GLU A 73 -10.61 12.01 -7.53
CA GLU A 73 -11.59 11.01 -7.16
C GLU A 73 -11.47 10.69 -5.68
N ILE A 74 -12.58 10.77 -4.97
CA ILE A 74 -12.71 10.34 -3.58
C ILE A 74 -13.69 9.18 -3.55
N LYS A 75 -13.20 7.99 -3.19
CA LYS A 75 -14.02 6.81 -3.02
C LYS A 75 -14.30 6.61 -1.55
N SER A 76 -15.57 6.74 -1.16
CA SER A 76 -16.02 6.40 0.19
C SER A 76 -15.78 4.91 0.48
N ALA A 77 -15.44 4.60 1.71
CA ALA A 77 -15.23 3.26 2.20
C ALA A 77 -16.01 3.08 3.51
N ASN A 78 -16.41 1.84 3.77
CA ASN A 78 -17.03 1.43 5.03
C ASN A 78 -16.12 0.40 5.71
N GLY A 79 -14.95 0.86 6.12
CA GLY A 79 -13.94 0.05 6.79
C GLY A 79 -14.31 -0.33 8.21
N LEU A 80 -13.60 -1.32 8.75
CA LEU A 80 -13.71 -1.69 10.16
C LEU A 80 -13.03 -0.62 11.02
N GLN A 81 -13.78 -0.02 11.92
CA GLN A 81 -13.25 0.99 12.83
C GLN A 81 -12.22 0.36 13.78
N PHE A 82 -11.17 1.12 14.09
CA PHE A 82 -10.05 0.64 14.90
C PHE A 82 -10.51 0.08 16.26
N GLU A 83 -11.45 0.74 16.90
CA GLU A 83 -12.00 0.37 18.21
C GLU A 83 -12.72 -0.98 18.20
N HIS A 84 -13.23 -1.39 17.05
CA HIS A 84 -13.98 -2.65 16.88
C HIS A 84 -13.15 -3.76 16.25
N ALA A 85 -11.90 -3.46 15.82
CA ALA A 85 -11.08 -4.40 15.07
C ALA A 85 -10.78 -5.69 15.84
N VAL A 86 -10.47 -5.58 17.12
CA VAL A 86 -10.16 -6.73 17.97
C VAL A 86 -11.36 -7.67 18.09
N ASP A 87 -12.53 -7.10 18.38
CA ASP A 87 -13.77 -7.86 18.58
C ASP A 87 -14.32 -8.48 17.29
N ALA A 88 -14.04 -7.85 16.14
CA ALA A 88 -14.44 -8.38 14.85
C ALA A 88 -13.47 -9.45 14.30
N ILE A 89 -12.18 -9.32 14.57
CA ILE A 89 -11.14 -10.18 13.97
C ILE A 89 -10.88 -11.42 14.82
N LEU A 90 -10.64 -11.27 16.12
CA LEU A 90 -10.12 -12.36 16.94
C LEU A 90 -11.08 -13.55 17.13
N PRO A 91 -12.42 -13.40 17.24
CA PRO A 91 -13.30 -14.54 17.45
C PRO A 91 -13.21 -15.61 16.36
N ALA A 92 -13.04 -15.20 15.09
CA ALA A 92 -12.89 -16.15 13.98
C ALA A 92 -11.59 -16.95 14.05
N MET A 93 -10.59 -16.48 14.81
CA MET A 93 -9.29 -17.10 15.02
C MET A 93 -9.19 -17.93 16.31
N ASP A 94 -10.28 -18.03 17.08
CA ASP A 94 -10.28 -18.73 18.36
C ASP A 94 -9.91 -20.22 18.20
N GLY A 95 -9.15 -20.75 19.17
CA GLY A 95 -8.63 -22.12 19.15
C GLY A 95 -7.51 -22.38 18.12
N MET A 96 -6.94 -21.33 17.50
CA MET A 96 -5.84 -21.44 16.54
C MET A 96 -4.59 -20.72 17.04
N ASP A 97 -3.41 -21.24 16.70
CA ASP A 97 -2.19 -20.44 16.77
C ASP A 97 -2.16 -19.50 15.56
N PHE A 98 -2.36 -18.21 15.86
CA PHE A 98 -2.53 -17.15 14.89
C PHE A 98 -1.53 -16.05 15.13
N VAL A 99 -0.89 -15.62 14.06
CA VAL A 99 -0.08 -14.40 14.01
C VAL A 99 -0.44 -13.60 12.76
N GLY A 100 -0.59 -12.30 12.90
CA GLY A 100 -0.94 -11.45 11.76
C GLY A 100 -0.76 -9.98 12.05
N ILE A 101 -0.88 -9.20 10.98
CA ILE A 101 -0.87 -7.74 11.01
C ILE A 101 -2.16 -7.25 10.36
N TRP A 102 -2.90 -6.44 11.08
CA TRP A 102 -4.03 -5.70 10.55
C TRP A 102 -3.65 -4.23 10.43
N ALA A 103 -3.89 -3.66 9.26
CA ALA A 103 -3.72 -2.25 8.97
C ALA A 103 -5.01 -1.70 8.36
N ASN A 104 -5.39 -0.50 8.77
CA ASN A 104 -6.54 0.22 8.24
C ASN A 104 -6.24 1.72 8.24
N GLY A 105 -6.66 2.43 7.20
CA GLY A 105 -6.51 3.86 7.16
C GLY A 105 -6.78 4.47 5.79
N LYS A 106 -6.65 5.78 5.76
CA LYS A 106 -6.76 6.57 4.53
C LYS A 106 -5.53 6.33 3.64
N MET A 107 -5.79 6.22 2.36
CA MET A 107 -4.77 6.08 1.34
C MET A 107 -5.03 7.08 0.22
N PHE A 108 -3.98 7.71 -0.25
CA PHE A 108 -4.03 8.53 -1.45
C PHE A 108 -2.95 8.13 -2.45
N ARG A 109 -3.25 8.29 -3.71
CA ARG A 109 -2.33 8.11 -4.82
C ARG A 109 -2.53 9.22 -5.82
N GLY A 110 -1.44 9.76 -6.32
CA GLY A 110 -1.52 10.81 -7.32
C GLY A 110 -0.39 10.74 -8.32
N ASN A 111 -0.59 11.37 -9.44
CA ASN A 111 0.46 11.66 -10.40
C ASN A 111 0.25 13.03 -11.02
N ALA A 112 1.33 13.66 -11.39
CA ALA A 112 1.34 14.92 -12.12
C ALA A 112 2.55 14.97 -13.04
N ASN A 113 2.45 15.75 -14.11
CA ASN A 113 3.58 16.01 -15.01
C ASN A 113 3.66 17.48 -15.41
N ASN A 114 4.76 17.84 -16.05
CA ASN A 114 5.00 19.20 -16.52
C ASN A 114 4.16 19.62 -17.75
N LEU A 115 3.34 18.72 -18.29
CA LEU A 115 2.38 19.01 -19.36
C LEU A 115 0.99 19.38 -18.84
N GLY A 116 0.82 19.47 -17.50
CA GLY A 116 -0.42 19.88 -16.86
C GLY A 116 -1.33 18.75 -16.43
N GLN A 117 -0.96 17.50 -16.66
CA GLN A 117 -1.68 16.35 -16.11
C GLN A 117 -1.58 16.34 -14.59
N LYS A 118 -2.71 16.10 -13.91
CA LYS A 118 -2.78 16.01 -12.46
C LYS A 118 -3.95 15.13 -12.04
N HIS A 119 -3.66 13.95 -11.52
CA HIS A 119 -4.69 13.03 -11.02
C HIS A 119 -4.43 12.74 -9.56
N LEU A 120 -5.50 12.75 -8.76
CA LEU A 120 -5.49 12.36 -7.35
C LEU A 120 -6.63 11.38 -7.09
N PHE A 121 -6.33 10.31 -6.38
CA PHE A 121 -7.28 9.32 -5.90
C PHE A 121 -7.13 9.16 -4.39
N GLU A 122 -8.24 9.25 -3.67
CA GLU A 122 -8.31 9.07 -2.23
C GLU A 122 -9.31 7.98 -1.89
N THR A 123 -8.97 7.13 -0.94
CA THR A 123 -9.87 6.11 -0.40
C THR A 123 -9.43 5.73 1.01
N GLU A 124 -10.25 4.93 1.68
CA GLU A 124 -9.87 4.18 2.85
C GLU A 124 -9.76 2.70 2.49
N SER A 125 -8.79 2.00 3.06
CA SER A 125 -8.62 0.57 2.84
C SER A 125 -8.09 -0.13 4.10
N PHE A 126 -8.35 -1.43 4.17
CA PHE A 126 -7.79 -2.29 5.20
C PHE A 126 -7.08 -3.48 4.58
N SER A 127 -6.15 -4.04 5.32
CA SER A 127 -5.54 -5.34 5.04
C SER A 127 -5.29 -6.10 6.32
N LEU A 128 -5.56 -7.39 6.31
CA LEU A 128 -5.20 -8.34 7.34
C LEU A 128 -4.37 -9.45 6.68
N ASP A 129 -3.07 -9.44 6.91
CA ASP A 129 -2.18 -10.54 6.55
C ASP A 129 -1.95 -11.41 7.77
N TYR A 130 -2.13 -12.74 7.62
CA TYR A 130 -2.03 -13.64 8.75
C TYR A 130 -1.48 -15.01 8.38
N SER A 131 -1.03 -15.70 9.40
CA SER A 131 -0.66 -17.11 9.35
C SER A 131 -1.40 -17.88 10.43
N LEU A 132 -1.93 -19.03 10.09
CA LEU A 132 -2.44 -20.04 11.01
C LEU A 132 -1.42 -21.16 11.08
N VAL A 133 -1.05 -21.55 12.29
CA VAL A 133 0.02 -22.53 12.53
C VAL A 133 -0.52 -23.73 13.29
N THR A 134 -0.08 -24.96 12.93
CA THR A 134 -0.36 -26.18 13.70
C THR A 134 0.72 -26.42 14.76
N PRO A 135 0.46 -27.25 15.77
CA PRO A 135 1.49 -27.67 16.72
C PRO A 135 2.71 -28.31 16.04
N GLU A 136 2.52 -28.93 14.87
CA GLU A 136 3.56 -29.56 14.07
C GLU A 136 4.29 -28.55 13.15
N HIS A 137 4.09 -27.24 13.35
CA HIS A 137 4.69 -26.14 12.60
C HIS A 137 4.29 -26.05 11.11
N GLN A 138 3.21 -26.69 10.71
CA GLN A 138 2.63 -26.46 9.39
C GLN A 138 1.89 -25.13 9.40
N MET A 139 1.89 -24.42 8.27
CA MET A 139 1.39 -23.05 8.20
C MET A 139 0.53 -22.81 6.96
N VAL A 140 -0.56 -22.12 7.15
CA VAL A 140 -1.37 -21.55 6.07
C VAL A 140 -1.36 -20.02 6.19
N LYS A 141 -0.92 -19.36 5.13
CA LYS A 141 -1.05 -17.89 5.00
C LYS A 141 -2.41 -17.51 4.42
N GLY A 142 -2.94 -16.38 4.88
CA GLY A 142 -4.12 -15.73 4.34
C GLY A 142 -3.94 -14.23 4.31
N SER A 143 -4.63 -13.58 3.35
CA SER A 143 -4.74 -12.14 3.28
C SER A 143 -6.19 -11.76 2.99
N PHE A 144 -6.76 -10.89 3.82
CA PHE A 144 -8.10 -10.36 3.63
C PHE A 144 -8.02 -8.84 3.60
N ALA A 145 -8.37 -8.24 2.46
CA ALA A 145 -8.20 -6.81 2.24
C ALA A 145 -9.37 -6.24 1.42
N GLY A 146 -9.62 -4.96 1.60
CA GLY A 146 -10.69 -4.26 0.88
C GLY A 146 -10.85 -2.81 1.33
N SER A 147 -11.90 -2.17 0.84
CA SER A 147 -12.36 -0.85 1.29
C SER A 147 -13.58 -0.96 2.21
N ASP A 148 -14.44 -1.94 1.98
CA ASP A 148 -15.64 -2.17 2.76
C ASP A 148 -15.51 -3.45 3.57
N TRP A 149 -15.65 -3.35 4.89
CA TRP A 149 -15.62 -4.51 5.77
C TRP A 149 -16.94 -5.27 5.73
N ASN A 150 -16.86 -6.58 5.50
CA ASN A 150 -17.97 -7.50 5.65
C ASN A 150 -17.58 -8.65 6.58
N GLN A 151 -18.23 -8.74 7.73
CA GLN A 151 -17.93 -9.74 8.75
C GLN A 151 -18.14 -11.17 8.25
N ASN A 152 -19.22 -11.43 7.51
CA ASN A 152 -19.53 -12.77 7.01
C ASN A 152 -18.50 -13.24 5.96
N ASP A 153 -18.05 -12.32 5.10
CA ASP A 153 -17.02 -12.62 4.09
C ASP A 153 -15.69 -12.92 4.78
N TYR A 154 -15.32 -12.13 5.79
CA TYR A 154 -14.13 -12.36 6.61
C TYR A 154 -14.17 -13.74 7.29
N GLU A 155 -15.25 -14.08 8.00
CA GLU A 155 -15.42 -15.36 8.69
C GLU A 155 -15.37 -16.54 7.69
N SER A 156 -16.01 -16.38 6.54
CA SER A 156 -15.97 -17.37 5.46
C SER A 156 -14.54 -17.57 4.92
N TYR A 157 -13.78 -16.48 4.81
CA TYR A 157 -12.39 -16.51 4.37
C TYR A 157 -11.49 -17.25 5.37
N VAL A 158 -11.62 -16.92 6.66
CA VAL A 158 -10.89 -17.61 7.74
C VAL A 158 -11.25 -19.10 7.80
N LYS A 159 -12.54 -19.44 7.68
CA LYS A 159 -13.00 -20.84 7.63
C LYS A 159 -12.32 -21.63 6.49
N ARG A 160 -12.17 -21.02 5.31
CA ARG A 160 -11.40 -21.65 4.20
C ARG A 160 -9.94 -21.90 4.57
N SER A 161 -9.29 -20.95 5.24
CA SER A 161 -7.91 -21.09 5.70
C SER A 161 -7.76 -22.21 6.77
N ARG A 162 -8.71 -22.30 7.69
CA ARG A 162 -8.78 -23.38 8.68
C ARG A 162 -8.93 -24.76 8.01
N ASN A 163 -9.79 -24.86 7.00
CA ASN A 163 -9.98 -26.11 6.26
C ASN A 163 -8.68 -26.54 5.54
N LYS A 164 -7.97 -25.58 4.91
CA LYS A 164 -6.66 -25.87 4.30
C LYS A 164 -5.67 -26.38 5.34
N LEU A 165 -5.62 -25.76 6.52
CA LEU A 165 -4.72 -26.20 7.58
C LEU A 165 -5.06 -27.62 8.07
N THR A 166 -6.34 -28.00 8.13
CA THR A 166 -6.77 -29.36 8.48
C THR A 166 -6.33 -30.39 7.43
N LEU A 167 -6.31 -30.02 6.15
CA LEU A 167 -5.83 -30.91 5.08
C LEU A 167 -4.32 -31.15 5.15
N MET A 168 -3.55 -30.22 5.71
CA MET A 168 -2.09 -30.38 5.87
C MET A 168 -1.71 -31.35 6.99
N LYS A 169 -2.63 -31.67 7.91
CA LYS A 169 -2.41 -32.63 9.00
C LYS A 169 -2.49 -34.10 8.56
N LYS A 170 -2.78 -34.36 7.30
CA LYS A 170 -2.81 -35.70 6.71
C LYS A 170 -1.50 -36.00 6.00
#